data_e8e4b27adc389f405e007b6794868810
#
_entry.id   e8e4b27adc389f405e007b6794868810
#
_cell.length_a   1.000
_cell.length_b   1.000
_cell.length_c   1.000
_cell.angle_alpha   90.00
_cell.angle_beta   90.00
_cell.angle_gamma   90.00
#
_symmetry.space_group_name_H-M   'P 1'
#
loop_
_entity.id
_entity.type
_entity.pdbx_description
1 polymer ?
#
loop_
_entity_poly.entity_id
_entity_poly.type
_entity_poly.pdbx_seq_one_letter_code
_entity_poly.pdbx_strand_id
1 'polypeptide(L)'
;MARQPREPRKPKRIIGLEITENDLQHITLTQSQTKYLNLILENDITFCYGVAGTSKTFIVCLAALKLYTAGRISKIILSKPIQESGEKLGFLPGDVKEKIDPFMESYRSNLVKLLKDPHLVSWLEQMGVIEYRPLAYMRGSTFDDCLMVLDEAQNANFKQLMLFITRLGKESKAVVCGDVSQSDIVKEQVALPDFIKLVKGLAGLAVHRFGEEDVMRKDILIQIIKRYEEWKDKNPNHQFLK
;
A
#
# COMPACT_ATOMS: atom_id res chain seq x y z
N MET A 1 -27.66 1.99 -11.36
CA MET A 1 -28.14 3.03 -10.44
C MET A 1 -26.93 3.76 -9.86
N ALA A 2 -26.79 5.05 -10.15
CA ALA A 2 -25.71 5.87 -9.59
C ALA A 2 -25.93 6.02 -8.09
N ARG A 3 -24.92 5.69 -7.27
CA ARG A 3 -24.95 5.90 -5.82
C ARG A 3 -24.99 7.39 -5.54
N GLN A 4 -25.94 7.84 -4.72
CA GLN A 4 -25.97 9.22 -4.22
C GLN A 4 -24.72 9.48 -3.36
N PRO A 5 -24.09 10.67 -3.48
CA PRO A 5 -23.00 11.07 -2.60
C PRO A 5 -23.51 11.10 -1.15
N ARG A 6 -22.76 10.47 -0.25
CA ARG A 6 -23.06 10.51 1.17
C ARG A 6 -22.77 11.88 1.78
N GLU A 7 -23.59 12.27 2.76
CA GLU A 7 -23.17 13.30 3.70
C GLU A 7 -21.93 12.82 4.48
N PRO A 8 -20.87 13.65 4.58
CA PRO A 8 -19.69 13.30 5.35
C PRO A 8 -20.07 13.06 6.81
N ARG A 9 -19.79 11.88 7.33
CA ARG A 9 -19.91 11.62 8.76
C ARG A 9 -18.94 12.54 9.50
N LYS A 10 -19.43 13.26 10.51
CA LYS A 10 -18.54 14.01 11.39
C LYS A 10 -17.59 12.99 12.05
N PRO A 11 -16.26 13.18 11.97
CA PRO A 11 -15.32 12.31 12.67
C PRO A 11 -15.73 12.25 14.14
N LYS A 12 -15.66 11.06 14.76
CA LYS A 12 -15.92 10.93 16.19
C LYS A 12 -14.91 11.81 16.92
N ARG A 13 -15.37 12.95 17.43
CA ARG A 13 -14.53 13.88 18.20
C ARG A 13 -14.03 13.15 19.44
N ILE A 14 -12.75 12.86 19.46
CA ILE A 14 -12.02 12.48 20.67
C ILE A 14 -11.23 13.73 21.07
N ILE A 15 -11.49 14.21 22.27
CA ILE A 15 -10.95 15.46 22.79
C ILE A 15 -9.41 15.39 22.77
N GLY A 16 -8.78 16.21 21.94
CA GLY A 16 -7.37 16.55 22.03
C GLY A 16 -6.46 16.27 20.83
N LEU A 17 -6.81 15.36 19.91
CA LEU A 17 -5.98 15.04 18.73
C LEU A 17 -6.90 14.78 17.52
N GLU A 18 -7.16 15.82 16.73
CA GLU A 18 -7.86 15.70 15.45
C GLU A 18 -6.87 15.86 14.32
N ILE A 19 -6.80 14.88 13.40
CA ILE A 19 -6.16 15.11 12.10
C ILE A 19 -7.14 15.88 11.24
N THR A 20 -6.68 16.99 10.70
CA THR A 20 -7.45 17.86 9.80
C THR A 20 -6.85 17.83 8.39
N GLU A 21 -7.61 18.31 7.42
CA GLU A 21 -7.09 18.47 6.05
C GLU A 21 -5.89 19.44 6.00
N ASN A 22 -5.83 20.40 6.94
CA ASN A 22 -4.72 21.36 7.05
C ASN A 22 -3.39 20.69 7.37
N ASP A 23 -3.39 19.59 8.13
CA ASP A 23 -2.17 18.85 8.47
C ASP A 23 -1.52 18.20 7.23
N LEU A 24 -2.27 18.05 6.14
CA LEU A 24 -1.82 17.45 4.89
C LEU A 24 -1.57 18.47 3.77
N GLN A 25 -1.81 19.77 3.98
CA GLN A 25 -1.66 20.80 2.94
C GLN A 25 -0.21 21.08 2.52
N HIS A 26 0.76 20.74 3.36
CA HIS A 26 2.18 20.93 3.07
C HIS A 26 2.75 19.92 2.04
N ILE A 27 1.95 18.97 1.59
CA ILE A 27 2.37 17.90 0.69
C ILE A 27 2.27 18.39 -0.76
N THR A 28 3.42 18.44 -1.43
CA THR A 28 3.49 18.75 -2.87
C THR A 28 3.65 17.43 -3.65
N LEU A 29 2.81 17.24 -4.66
CA LEU A 29 2.79 16.04 -5.49
C LEU A 29 3.15 16.36 -6.94
N THR A 30 3.77 15.42 -7.64
CA THR A 30 3.89 15.47 -9.10
C THR A 30 2.53 15.24 -9.75
N GLN A 31 2.44 15.51 -11.05
CA GLN A 31 1.21 15.25 -11.81
C GLN A 31 0.81 13.78 -11.78
N SER A 32 1.76 12.86 -11.94
CA SER A 32 1.52 11.41 -11.87
C SER A 32 1.04 10.96 -10.50
N GLN A 33 1.66 11.48 -9.42
CA GLN A 33 1.26 11.21 -8.04
C GLN A 33 -0.14 11.76 -7.73
N THR A 34 -0.46 12.96 -8.22
CA THR A 34 -1.80 13.56 -8.09
C THR A 34 -2.84 12.71 -8.80
N LYS A 35 -2.55 12.23 -10.01
CA LYS A 35 -3.43 11.32 -10.74
C LYS A 35 -3.68 10.03 -9.97
N TYR A 36 -2.63 9.42 -9.41
CA TYR A 36 -2.76 8.21 -8.62
C TYR A 36 -3.60 8.43 -7.36
N LEU A 37 -3.35 9.51 -6.62
CA LEU A 37 -4.16 9.90 -5.47
C LEU A 37 -5.64 10.02 -5.83
N ASN A 38 -5.99 10.74 -6.90
CA ASN A 38 -7.36 10.92 -7.35
C ASN A 38 -8.02 9.58 -7.73
N LEU A 39 -7.30 8.68 -8.41
CA LEU A 39 -7.82 7.35 -8.72
C LEU A 39 -8.19 6.56 -7.45
N ILE A 40 -7.40 6.64 -6.38
CA ILE A 40 -7.74 6.01 -5.09
C ILE A 40 -8.98 6.64 -4.47
N LEU A 41 -9.10 7.97 -4.51
CA LEU A 41 -10.21 8.68 -3.91
C LEU A 41 -11.55 8.41 -4.64
N GLU A 42 -11.51 8.17 -5.95
CA GLU A 42 -12.69 8.04 -6.81
C GLU A 42 -13.17 6.59 -7.01
N ASN A 43 -12.26 5.61 -7.03
CA ASN A 43 -12.61 4.22 -7.35
C ASN A 43 -12.75 3.35 -6.09
N ASP A 44 -13.46 2.23 -6.21
CA ASP A 44 -13.60 1.24 -5.14
C ASP A 44 -12.31 0.41 -4.99
N ILE A 45 -11.67 0.07 -6.12
CA ILE A 45 -10.40 -0.68 -6.13
C ILE A 45 -9.40 0.02 -7.05
N THR A 46 -8.19 0.23 -6.57
CA THR A 46 -7.10 0.83 -7.37
C THR A 46 -5.87 -0.07 -7.34
N PHE A 47 -5.43 -0.48 -8.52
CA PHE A 47 -4.14 -1.13 -8.72
C PHE A 47 -3.10 -0.10 -9.12
N CYS A 48 -1.92 -0.19 -8.54
CA CYS A 48 -0.77 0.64 -8.91
C CYS A 48 0.47 -0.21 -9.05
N TYR A 49 1.18 -0.05 -10.14
CA TYR A 49 2.46 -0.72 -10.34
C TYR A 49 3.48 0.19 -11.00
N GLY A 50 4.75 -0.13 -10.86
CA GLY A 50 5.84 0.63 -11.44
C GLY A 50 7.12 0.52 -10.62
N VAL A 51 8.17 1.11 -11.13
CA VAL A 51 9.52 1.01 -10.55
C VAL A 51 9.59 1.54 -9.11
N ALA A 52 10.56 1.04 -8.35
CA ALA A 52 10.80 1.49 -6.99
C ALA A 52 11.21 2.97 -6.94
N GLY A 53 10.84 3.67 -5.85
CA GLY A 53 11.19 5.08 -5.64
C GLY A 53 10.21 6.08 -6.25
N THR A 54 9.04 5.65 -6.71
CA THR A 54 7.97 6.51 -7.23
C THR A 54 6.96 6.95 -6.17
N SER A 55 7.24 6.66 -4.89
CA SER A 55 6.43 7.05 -3.73
C SER A 55 5.05 6.38 -3.64
N LYS A 56 4.86 5.18 -4.22
CA LYS A 56 3.57 4.45 -4.19
C LYS A 56 2.99 4.36 -2.77
N THR A 57 3.74 3.82 -1.83
CA THR A 57 3.33 3.65 -0.43
C THR A 57 3.00 4.98 0.26
N PHE A 58 3.79 6.04 -0.02
CA PHE A 58 3.55 7.38 0.52
C PHE A 58 2.20 7.95 0.05
N ILE A 59 1.88 7.83 -1.25
CA ILE A 59 0.61 8.32 -1.81
C ILE A 59 -0.57 7.53 -1.27
N VAL A 60 -0.43 6.22 -1.07
CA VAL A 60 -1.48 5.40 -0.45
C VAL A 60 -1.74 5.81 0.99
N CYS A 61 -0.69 6.05 1.79
CA CYS A 61 -0.83 6.59 3.15
C CYS A 61 -1.51 7.97 3.15
N LEU A 62 -1.15 8.85 2.21
CA LEU A 62 -1.80 10.16 2.06
C LEU A 62 -3.29 10.00 1.70
N ALA A 63 -3.62 9.12 0.76
CA ALA A 63 -5.02 8.84 0.39
C ALA A 63 -5.82 8.32 1.59
N ALA A 64 -5.24 7.42 2.38
CA ALA A 64 -5.85 6.87 3.58
C ALA A 64 -6.18 7.97 4.60
N LEU A 65 -5.21 8.84 4.90
CA LEU A 65 -5.42 9.96 5.81
C LEU A 65 -6.47 10.94 5.27
N LYS A 66 -6.45 11.28 3.97
CA LYS A 66 -7.47 12.15 3.35
C LYS A 66 -8.87 11.54 3.41
N LEU A 67 -9.03 10.25 3.17
CA LEU A 67 -10.32 9.57 3.29
C LEU A 67 -10.81 9.56 4.74
N TYR A 68 -9.90 9.35 5.69
CA TYR A 68 -10.22 9.34 7.12
C TYR A 68 -10.62 10.74 7.61
N THR A 69 -9.85 11.78 7.30
CA THR A 69 -10.17 13.18 7.70
C THR A 69 -11.47 13.69 7.08
N ALA A 70 -11.78 13.25 5.86
CA ALA A 70 -13.04 13.55 5.19
C ALA A 70 -14.24 12.73 5.73
N GLY A 71 -14.04 11.87 6.73
CA GLY A 71 -15.08 11.00 7.29
C GLY A 71 -15.63 9.96 6.32
N ARG A 72 -14.89 9.64 5.26
CA ARG A 72 -15.31 8.67 4.23
C ARG A 72 -15.01 7.23 4.63
N ILE A 73 -14.09 7.03 5.55
CA ILE A 73 -13.72 5.75 6.17
C ILE A 73 -13.47 5.96 7.66
N SER A 74 -13.62 4.91 8.46
CA SER A 74 -13.31 4.92 9.90
C SER A 74 -11.99 4.19 10.23
N LYS A 75 -11.46 3.37 9.31
CA LYS A 75 -10.27 2.55 9.52
C LYS A 75 -9.35 2.50 8.31
N ILE A 76 -8.08 2.26 8.59
CA ILE A 76 -6.99 2.06 7.61
C ILE A 76 -6.36 0.71 7.91
N ILE A 77 -6.48 -0.24 6.98
CA ILE A 77 -5.92 -1.59 7.12
C ILE A 77 -4.70 -1.71 6.20
N LEU A 78 -3.54 -1.81 6.78
CA LEU A 78 -2.26 -1.87 6.07
C LEU A 78 -1.73 -3.30 6.05
N SER A 79 -1.49 -3.85 4.87
CA SER A 79 -1.08 -5.23 4.66
C SER A 79 0.10 -5.33 3.71
N LYS A 80 0.91 -6.35 3.91
CA LYS A 80 1.96 -6.81 2.98
C LYS A 80 1.94 -8.33 2.88
N PRO A 81 2.34 -8.91 1.73
CA PRO A 81 2.73 -10.29 1.68
C PRO A 81 3.99 -10.46 2.53
N ILE A 82 3.92 -11.28 3.55
CA ILE A 82 5.11 -11.63 4.33
C ILE A 82 5.71 -12.85 3.67
N GLN A 83 6.90 -12.70 3.13
CA GLN A 83 7.73 -13.82 2.71
C GLN A 83 8.73 -14.15 3.82
N GLU A 84 8.80 -15.41 4.15
CA GLU A 84 9.81 -15.93 5.07
C GLU A 84 11.13 -16.01 4.31
N SER A 85 11.95 -14.97 4.40
CA SER A 85 13.34 -14.99 3.86
C SER A 85 14.18 -15.94 4.73
N GLY A 86 14.02 -17.25 4.54
CA GLY A 86 14.82 -18.29 5.19
C GLY A 86 14.53 -18.58 6.65
N GLU A 87 13.93 -17.66 7.41
CA GLU A 87 13.47 -17.89 8.78
C GLU A 87 11.93 -17.88 8.83
N LYS A 88 11.33 -18.99 9.26
CA LYS A 88 9.89 -19.06 9.42
C LYS A 88 9.45 -18.10 10.53
N LEU A 89 8.41 -17.29 10.29
CA LEU A 89 7.83 -16.36 11.27
C LEU A 89 7.60 -17.02 12.64
N GLY A 90 7.35 -18.34 12.64
CA GLY A 90 7.17 -19.15 13.84
C GLY A 90 8.40 -19.25 14.75
N PHE A 91 9.61 -19.03 14.24
CA PHE A 91 10.87 -19.12 15.00
C PHE A 91 11.35 -17.79 15.57
N LEU A 92 10.76 -16.66 15.18
CA LEU A 92 11.10 -15.36 15.77
C LEU A 92 10.56 -15.30 17.23
N PRO A 93 11.38 -14.90 18.21
CA PRO A 93 10.91 -14.67 19.57
C PRO A 93 9.96 -13.47 19.61
N GLY A 94 9.00 -13.48 20.54
CA GLY A 94 8.04 -12.40 20.73
C GLY A 94 6.60 -12.76 20.31
N ASP A 95 5.69 -11.84 20.58
CA ASP A 95 4.30 -11.97 20.19
C ASP A 95 4.11 -11.72 18.67
N VAL A 96 2.91 -11.96 18.15
CA VAL A 96 2.61 -11.79 16.72
C VAL A 96 2.84 -10.34 16.27
N LYS A 97 2.59 -9.38 17.14
CA LYS A 97 2.76 -7.95 16.84
C LYS A 97 4.24 -7.59 16.69
N GLU A 98 5.07 -8.02 17.63
CA GLU A 98 6.53 -7.79 17.58
C GLU A 98 7.19 -8.40 16.34
N LYS A 99 6.69 -9.55 15.89
CA LYS A 99 7.17 -10.23 14.66
C LYS A 99 6.78 -9.49 13.38
N ILE A 100 5.67 -8.76 13.39
CA ILE A 100 5.11 -8.06 12.23
C ILE A 100 5.65 -6.63 12.11
N ASP A 101 5.93 -5.98 13.22
CA ASP A 101 6.34 -4.57 13.28
C ASP A 101 7.48 -4.21 12.30
N PRO A 102 8.57 -4.98 12.15
CA PRO A 102 9.62 -4.66 11.18
C PRO A 102 9.14 -4.58 9.74
N PHE A 103 8.19 -5.43 9.34
CA PHE A 103 7.64 -5.44 7.97
C PHE A 103 6.71 -4.25 7.71
N MET A 104 6.13 -3.67 8.76
CA MET A 104 5.20 -2.55 8.67
C MET A 104 5.86 -1.18 8.86
N GLU A 105 7.15 -1.15 9.21
CA GLU A 105 7.90 0.09 9.47
C GLU A 105 7.86 1.08 8.31
N SER A 106 7.84 0.60 7.07
CA SER A 106 7.73 1.47 5.88
C SER A 106 6.43 2.27 5.85
N TYR A 107 5.32 1.71 6.33
CA TYR A 107 4.06 2.43 6.49
C TYR A 107 4.15 3.47 7.60
N ARG A 108 4.66 3.07 8.78
CA ARG A 108 4.81 3.95 9.93
C ARG A 108 5.69 5.16 9.59
N SER A 109 6.84 4.94 8.96
CA SER A 109 7.72 6.01 8.49
C SER A 109 7.02 6.98 7.52
N ASN A 110 6.19 6.49 6.60
CA ASN A 110 5.45 7.35 5.68
C ASN A 110 4.34 8.14 6.40
N LEU A 111 3.62 7.53 7.33
CA LEU A 111 2.61 8.20 8.15
C LEU A 111 3.23 9.30 9.03
N VAL A 112 4.39 9.04 9.65
CA VAL A 112 5.13 10.05 10.42
C VAL A 112 5.59 11.21 9.54
N LYS A 113 6.08 10.95 8.32
CA LYS A 113 6.44 12.02 7.36
C LYS A 113 5.24 12.88 6.96
N LEU A 114 4.07 12.26 6.80
CA LEU A 114 2.83 12.95 6.42
C LEU A 114 2.28 13.81 7.54
N LEU A 115 2.22 13.28 8.76
CA LEU A 115 1.63 13.94 9.93
C LEU A 115 2.64 14.79 10.70
N LYS A 116 3.95 14.61 10.47
CA LYS A 116 5.05 15.26 11.19
C LYS A 116 5.01 15.06 12.72
N ASP A 117 4.24 14.08 13.17
CA ASP A 117 4.05 13.77 14.59
C ASP A 117 3.99 12.24 14.81
N PRO A 118 5.05 11.62 15.34
CA PRO A 118 5.08 10.19 15.65
C PRO A 118 4.11 9.80 16.76
N HIS A 119 3.81 10.72 17.70
CA HIS A 119 2.86 10.46 18.79
C HIS A 119 1.43 10.34 18.27
N LEU A 120 1.08 11.16 17.25
CA LEU A 120 -0.21 11.09 16.60
C LEU A 120 -0.38 9.77 15.83
N VAL A 121 0.66 9.29 15.16
CA VAL A 121 0.64 7.96 14.50
C VAL A 121 0.41 6.85 15.52
N SER A 122 1.19 6.83 16.62
CA SER A 122 1.05 5.84 17.69
C SER A 122 -0.35 5.89 18.33
N TRP A 123 -0.90 7.08 18.50
CA TRP A 123 -2.28 7.24 19.01
C TRP A 123 -3.32 6.65 18.06
N LEU A 124 -3.22 6.89 16.74
CA LEU A 124 -4.13 6.29 15.74
C LEU A 124 -4.05 4.76 15.73
N GLU A 125 -2.86 4.20 15.94
CA GLU A 125 -2.65 2.76 16.10
C GLU A 125 -3.34 2.22 17.36
N GLN A 126 -3.16 2.89 18.50
CA GLN A 126 -3.79 2.52 19.78
C GLN A 126 -5.31 2.60 19.72
N MET A 127 -5.85 3.59 19.03
CA MET A 127 -7.29 3.76 18.84
C MET A 127 -7.89 2.81 17.81
N GLY A 128 -7.06 1.97 17.16
CA GLY A 128 -7.51 1.03 16.14
C GLY A 128 -8.00 1.70 14.85
N VAL A 129 -7.61 2.95 14.60
CA VAL A 129 -7.83 3.64 13.33
C VAL A 129 -6.86 3.09 12.27
N ILE A 130 -5.60 2.87 12.66
CA ILE A 130 -4.60 2.22 11.82
C ILE A 130 -4.37 0.81 12.36
N GLU A 131 -4.58 -0.18 11.51
CA GLU A 131 -4.33 -1.59 11.82
C GLU A 131 -3.32 -2.18 10.82
N TYR A 132 -2.27 -2.80 11.32
CA TYR A 132 -1.33 -3.59 10.52
C TYR A 132 -1.78 -5.06 10.52
N ARG A 133 -2.13 -5.57 9.34
CA ARG A 133 -2.63 -6.93 9.17
C ARG A 133 -1.85 -7.68 8.10
N PRO A 134 -0.99 -8.63 8.46
CA PRO A 134 -0.38 -9.52 7.47
C PRO A 134 -1.45 -10.21 6.64
N LEU A 135 -1.19 -10.38 5.36
CA LEU A 135 -2.13 -10.95 4.42
C LEU A 135 -2.66 -12.33 4.87
N ALA A 136 -1.79 -13.15 5.46
CA ALA A 136 -2.15 -14.47 5.96
C ALA A 136 -3.24 -14.45 7.07
N TYR A 137 -3.29 -13.37 7.87
CA TYR A 137 -4.25 -13.21 8.97
C TYR A 137 -5.56 -12.52 8.57
N MET A 138 -5.75 -12.23 7.28
CA MET A 138 -6.99 -11.64 6.78
C MET A 138 -8.08 -12.67 6.45
N ARG A 139 -7.72 -13.97 6.44
CA ARG A 139 -8.66 -15.04 6.11
C ARG A 139 -9.84 -15.06 7.09
N GLY A 140 -11.09 -15.14 6.57
CA GLY A 140 -12.31 -15.18 7.38
C GLY A 140 -12.80 -13.83 7.87
N SER A 141 -12.05 -12.75 7.65
CA SER A 141 -12.47 -11.37 7.99
C SER A 141 -13.14 -10.69 6.81
N THR A 142 -14.02 -9.74 7.10
CA THR A 142 -14.53 -8.75 6.13
C THR A 142 -14.31 -7.37 6.73
N PHE A 143 -13.80 -6.45 5.95
CA PHE A 143 -13.44 -5.12 6.43
C PHE A 143 -14.39 -4.08 5.83
N ASP A 144 -15.26 -3.56 6.68
CA ASP A 144 -16.23 -2.51 6.35
C ASP A 144 -15.68 -1.14 6.72
N ASP A 145 -16.16 -0.09 6.01
CA ASP A 145 -15.91 1.33 6.31
C ASP A 145 -14.40 1.65 6.43
N CYS A 146 -13.58 1.12 5.51
CA CYS A 146 -12.13 1.24 5.59
C CYS A 146 -11.45 1.42 4.22
N LEU A 147 -10.19 1.84 4.27
CA LEU A 147 -9.25 1.64 3.17
C LEU A 147 -8.34 0.45 3.48
N MET A 148 -8.43 -0.58 2.65
CA MET A 148 -7.52 -1.72 2.69
C MET A 148 -6.35 -1.48 1.73
N VAL A 149 -5.13 -1.69 2.19
CA VAL A 149 -3.91 -1.52 1.40
C VAL A 149 -3.12 -2.81 1.39
N LEU A 150 -2.77 -3.30 0.19
CA LEU A 150 -1.78 -4.35 -0.02
C LEU A 150 -0.58 -3.75 -0.75
N ASP A 151 0.51 -3.53 -0.05
CA ASP A 151 1.78 -3.07 -0.62
C ASP A 151 2.72 -4.24 -0.88
N GLU A 152 3.74 -4.04 -1.72
CA GLU A 152 4.68 -5.08 -2.18
C GLU A 152 3.95 -6.29 -2.82
N ALA A 153 2.85 -6.01 -3.53
CA ALA A 153 1.96 -7.03 -4.07
C ALA A 153 2.60 -7.89 -5.18
N GLN A 154 3.77 -7.52 -5.74
CA GLN A 154 4.56 -8.39 -6.61
C GLN A 154 5.00 -9.68 -5.89
N ASN A 155 5.06 -9.66 -4.56
CA ASN A 155 5.39 -10.80 -3.73
C ASN A 155 4.16 -11.65 -3.33
N ALA A 156 2.98 -11.32 -3.85
CA ALA A 156 1.76 -12.10 -3.64
C ALA A 156 1.47 -13.00 -4.84
N ASN A 157 1.10 -14.25 -4.59
CA ASN A 157 0.59 -15.15 -5.61
C ASN A 157 -0.90 -14.85 -5.90
N PHE A 158 -1.45 -15.49 -6.94
CA PHE A 158 -2.83 -15.26 -7.39
C PHE A 158 -3.88 -15.53 -6.29
N LYS A 159 -3.71 -16.60 -5.50
CA LYS A 159 -4.62 -16.94 -4.40
C LYS A 159 -4.58 -15.88 -3.29
N GLN A 160 -3.42 -15.29 -3.05
CA GLN A 160 -3.23 -14.23 -2.06
C GLN A 160 -3.86 -12.91 -2.51
N LEU A 161 -3.74 -12.55 -3.80
CA LEU A 161 -4.44 -11.39 -4.36
C LEU A 161 -5.96 -11.56 -4.28
N MET A 162 -6.48 -12.73 -4.64
CA MET A 162 -7.91 -13.06 -4.47
C MET A 162 -8.34 -13.03 -3.01
N LEU A 163 -7.50 -13.58 -2.10
CA LEU A 163 -7.77 -13.51 -0.66
C LEU A 163 -7.95 -12.06 -0.22
N PHE A 164 -7.04 -11.16 -0.59
CA PHE A 164 -7.10 -9.75 -0.20
C PHE A 164 -8.36 -9.06 -0.74
N ILE A 165 -8.61 -9.15 -2.05
CA ILE A 165 -9.73 -8.47 -2.70
C ILE A 165 -11.08 -8.94 -2.16
N THR A 166 -11.22 -10.23 -1.85
CA THR A 166 -12.46 -10.78 -1.32
C THR A 166 -12.74 -10.43 0.15
N ARG A 167 -11.84 -9.70 0.81
CA ARG A 167 -12.06 -9.14 2.16
C ARG A 167 -12.73 -7.77 2.14
N LEU A 168 -12.86 -7.16 0.97
CA LEU A 168 -13.47 -5.85 0.82
C LEU A 168 -14.94 -5.89 1.23
N GLY A 169 -15.26 -5.14 2.26
CA GLY A 169 -16.61 -5.03 2.82
C GLY A 169 -17.38 -3.81 2.31
N LYS A 170 -18.47 -3.51 2.98
CA LYS A 170 -19.32 -2.38 2.61
C LYS A 170 -18.61 -1.06 2.87
N GLU A 171 -18.79 -0.10 1.92
CA GLU A 171 -18.28 1.27 2.07
C GLU A 171 -16.77 1.36 2.22
N SER A 172 -16.08 0.33 1.75
CA SER A 172 -14.63 0.22 1.80
C SER A 172 -14.02 0.39 0.44
N LYS A 173 -12.74 0.73 0.43
CA LYS A 173 -11.90 0.81 -0.75
C LYS A 173 -10.68 -0.10 -0.60
N ALA A 174 -10.11 -0.54 -1.72
CA ALA A 174 -8.89 -1.32 -1.72
C ALA A 174 -7.84 -0.69 -2.65
N VAL A 175 -6.59 -0.71 -2.19
CA VAL A 175 -5.44 -0.35 -3.01
C VAL A 175 -4.46 -1.52 -3.01
N VAL A 176 -4.03 -1.92 -4.20
CA VAL A 176 -3.00 -2.94 -4.41
C VAL A 176 -1.84 -2.29 -5.14
N CYS A 177 -0.68 -2.19 -4.52
CA CYS A 177 0.50 -1.59 -5.14
C CYS A 177 1.72 -2.52 -5.07
N GLY A 178 2.57 -2.43 -6.09
CA GLY A 178 3.76 -3.25 -6.19
C GLY A 178 4.72 -2.80 -7.27
N ASP A 179 5.89 -3.38 -7.26
CA ASP A 179 6.92 -3.20 -8.27
C ASP A 179 7.11 -4.50 -9.04
N VAL A 180 6.59 -4.56 -10.25
CA VAL A 180 6.65 -5.77 -11.09
C VAL A 180 8.06 -6.11 -11.58
N SER A 181 9.03 -5.19 -11.43
CA SER A 181 10.45 -5.43 -11.75
C SER A 181 11.22 -6.06 -10.57
N GLN A 182 10.68 -5.93 -9.35
CA GLN A 182 11.29 -6.41 -8.11
C GLN A 182 10.37 -7.47 -7.48
N SER A 183 10.67 -8.72 -7.68
CA SER A 183 9.93 -9.82 -7.04
C SER A 183 10.89 -10.74 -6.32
N ASP A 184 10.60 -11.00 -5.04
CA ASP A 184 11.34 -11.94 -4.20
C ASP A 184 10.82 -13.39 -4.37
N ILE A 185 9.77 -13.58 -5.20
CA ILE A 185 9.24 -14.90 -5.52
C ILE A 185 9.70 -15.37 -6.90
N VAL A 186 9.63 -16.67 -7.11
CA VAL A 186 9.95 -17.29 -8.42
C VAL A 186 9.07 -16.65 -9.50
N LYS A 187 9.66 -16.33 -10.65
CA LYS A 187 8.98 -15.58 -11.75
C LYS A 187 7.63 -16.19 -12.14
N GLU A 188 7.52 -17.53 -12.10
CA GLU A 188 6.29 -18.27 -12.41
C GLU A 188 5.17 -18.06 -11.39
N GLN A 189 5.48 -17.48 -10.23
CA GLN A 189 4.51 -17.21 -9.17
C GLN A 189 4.10 -15.73 -9.10
N VAL A 190 4.75 -14.85 -9.86
CA VAL A 190 4.42 -13.42 -9.91
C VAL A 190 3.07 -13.23 -10.59
N ALA A 191 2.04 -12.97 -9.79
CA ALA A 191 0.66 -12.95 -10.26
C ALA A 191 0.13 -11.55 -10.58
N LEU A 192 0.77 -10.49 -10.05
CA LEU A 192 0.22 -9.13 -10.11
C LEU A 192 -0.05 -8.65 -11.55
N PRO A 193 0.85 -8.80 -12.54
CA PRO A 193 0.58 -8.35 -13.91
C PRO A 193 -0.61 -9.04 -14.55
N ASP A 194 -0.72 -10.35 -14.38
CA ASP A 194 -1.80 -11.14 -14.97
C ASP A 194 -3.13 -10.92 -14.24
N PHE A 195 -3.08 -10.70 -12.91
CA PHE A 195 -4.24 -10.31 -12.15
C PHE A 195 -4.78 -8.94 -12.61
N ILE A 196 -3.91 -7.97 -12.83
CA ILE A 196 -4.31 -6.65 -13.37
C ILE A 196 -4.96 -6.80 -14.76
N LYS A 197 -4.39 -7.63 -15.65
CA LYS A 197 -4.98 -7.89 -16.99
C LYS A 197 -6.39 -8.49 -16.85
N LEU A 198 -6.57 -9.42 -15.92
CA LEU A 198 -7.86 -10.09 -15.69
C LEU A 198 -8.96 -9.12 -15.26
N VAL A 199 -8.64 -8.16 -14.36
CA VAL A 199 -9.63 -7.27 -13.75
C VAL A 199 -9.75 -5.90 -14.42
N LYS A 200 -8.85 -5.57 -15.34
CA LYS A 200 -8.83 -4.27 -16.04
C LYS A 200 -10.12 -4.05 -16.81
N GLY A 201 -10.69 -2.84 -16.68
CA GLY A 201 -11.93 -2.43 -17.35
C GLY A 201 -13.20 -2.70 -16.59
N LEU A 202 -13.13 -3.29 -15.40
CA LEU A 202 -14.30 -3.40 -14.51
C LEU A 202 -14.70 -2.02 -13.96
N ALA A 203 -16.00 -1.76 -13.88
CA ALA A 203 -16.52 -0.52 -13.29
C ALA A 203 -16.13 -0.41 -11.80
N GLY A 204 -15.70 0.77 -11.37
CA GLY A 204 -15.20 1.01 -10.01
C GLY A 204 -13.77 0.55 -9.78
N LEU A 205 -13.07 0.09 -10.82
CA LEU A 205 -11.67 -0.32 -10.74
C LEU A 205 -10.78 0.58 -11.60
N ALA A 206 -9.70 1.08 -11.01
CA ALA A 206 -8.68 1.86 -11.69
C ALA A 206 -7.32 1.17 -11.67
N VAL A 207 -6.52 1.47 -12.70
CA VAL A 207 -5.13 1.01 -12.79
C VAL A 207 -4.24 2.21 -13.07
N HIS A 208 -3.21 2.40 -12.27
CA HIS A 208 -2.17 3.42 -12.48
C HIS A 208 -0.81 2.75 -12.66
N ARG A 209 -0.01 3.30 -13.59
CA ARG A 209 1.37 2.88 -13.80
C ARG A 209 2.30 4.06 -13.60
N PHE A 210 3.29 3.89 -12.74
CA PHE A 210 4.44 4.79 -12.67
C PHE A 210 5.54 4.33 -13.62
N GLY A 211 6.12 5.28 -14.35
CA GLY A 211 7.27 5.08 -15.22
C GLY A 211 8.60 5.38 -14.53
N GLU A 212 9.70 5.25 -15.29
CA GLU A 212 11.03 5.65 -14.81
C GLU A 212 11.13 7.16 -14.57
N GLU A 213 10.38 7.96 -15.33
CA GLU A 213 10.28 9.41 -15.22
C GLU A 213 9.68 9.87 -13.88
N ASP A 214 8.94 8.99 -13.19
CA ASP A 214 8.30 9.29 -11.91
C ASP A 214 9.21 8.99 -10.69
N VAL A 215 10.45 8.53 -10.93
CA VAL A 215 11.37 8.14 -9.85
C VAL A 215 11.88 9.35 -9.11
N MET A 216 11.60 9.43 -7.80
CA MET A 216 11.97 10.52 -6.89
C MET A 216 13.28 10.22 -6.14
N ARG A 217 14.29 9.73 -6.84
CA ARG A 217 15.60 9.40 -6.25
C ARG A 217 16.69 10.31 -6.79
N LYS A 218 17.81 10.39 -6.06
CA LYS A 218 19.01 11.09 -6.56
C LYS A 218 19.49 10.43 -7.86
N ASP A 219 19.91 11.23 -8.83
CA ASP A 219 20.37 10.75 -10.14
C ASP A 219 21.42 9.66 -10.07
N ILE A 220 22.34 9.74 -9.09
CA ILE A 220 23.35 8.71 -8.90
C ILE A 220 22.73 7.35 -8.54
N LEU A 221 21.65 7.30 -7.75
CA LEU A 221 20.98 6.05 -7.42
C LEU A 221 20.25 5.46 -8.63
N ILE A 222 19.67 6.31 -9.47
CA ILE A 222 19.06 5.89 -10.74
C ILE A 222 20.10 5.24 -11.64
N GLN A 223 21.28 5.87 -11.76
CA GLN A 223 22.39 5.33 -12.56
C GLN A 223 22.91 3.99 -12.01
N ILE A 224 23.04 3.87 -10.69
CA ILE A 224 23.49 2.61 -10.05
C ILE A 224 22.49 1.50 -10.34
N ILE A 225 21.18 1.76 -10.19
CA ILE A 225 20.12 0.78 -10.43
C ILE A 225 20.14 0.33 -11.89
N LYS A 226 20.21 1.27 -12.85
CA LYS A 226 20.31 0.92 -14.29
C LYS A 226 21.48 0.04 -14.59
N ARG A 227 22.67 0.37 -14.09
CA ARG A 227 23.88 -0.46 -14.28
C ARG A 227 23.76 -1.84 -13.65
N TYR A 228 23.10 -1.93 -12.50
CA TYR A 228 22.86 -3.20 -11.83
C TYR A 228 21.90 -4.09 -12.64
N GLU A 229 20.79 -3.55 -13.16
CA GLU A 229 19.87 -4.30 -14.01
C GLU A 229 20.55 -4.77 -15.32
N GLU A 230 21.29 -3.89 -15.98
CA GLU A 230 22.08 -4.25 -17.18
C GLU A 230 23.10 -5.35 -16.88
N TRP A 231 23.74 -5.29 -15.71
CA TRP A 231 24.69 -6.32 -15.30
C TRP A 231 23.99 -7.64 -15.00
N LYS A 232 22.86 -7.62 -14.32
CA LYS A 232 22.03 -8.78 -14.01
C LYS A 232 21.55 -9.49 -15.27
N ASP A 233 21.08 -8.74 -16.25
CA ASP A 233 20.63 -9.29 -17.54
C ASP A 233 21.77 -9.97 -18.32
N LYS A 234 22.98 -9.43 -18.22
CA LYS A 234 24.19 -10.02 -18.85
C LYS A 234 24.74 -11.22 -18.07
N ASN A 235 24.38 -11.38 -16.80
CA ASN A 235 24.92 -12.39 -15.89
C ASN A 235 23.82 -13.17 -15.13
N PRO A 236 22.82 -13.76 -15.82
CA PRO A 236 21.62 -14.32 -15.16
C PRO A 236 21.94 -15.50 -14.22
N ASN A 237 23.09 -16.15 -14.40
CA ASN A 237 23.52 -17.31 -13.60
C ASN A 237 24.62 -16.98 -12.58
N HIS A 238 24.87 -15.69 -12.34
CA HIS A 238 25.92 -15.29 -11.40
C HIS A 238 25.59 -15.75 -9.98
N GLN A 239 26.63 -16.20 -9.23
CA GLN A 239 26.45 -16.79 -7.89
C GLN A 239 25.75 -15.86 -6.86
N PHE A 240 25.87 -14.55 -7.03
CA PHE A 240 25.22 -13.56 -6.17
C PHE A 240 23.73 -13.26 -6.54
N LEU A 241 23.20 -13.90 -7.59
CA LEU A 241 21.80 -13.79 -8.01
C LEU A 241 21.00 -15.05 -7.67
N LYS A 242 21.63 -16.02 -7.05
CA LYS A 242 21.05 -17.25 -6.51
C LYS A 242 20.79 -17.02 -5.02
#